data_57dfa162390af1e4a0c7b8416db7f550
#
_entry.id   57dfa162390af1e4a0c7b8416db7f550
#
_cell.length_a   1.000
_cell.length_b   1.000
_cell.length_c   1.000
_cell.angle_alpha   90.00
_cell.angle_beta   90.00
_cell.angle_gamma   90.00
#
_symmetry.space_group_name_H-M   'P 1'
#
loop_
_entity.id
_entity.type
_entity.pdbx_description
1 polymer ?
#
loop_
_entity_poly.entity_id
_entity_poly.type
_entity_poly.pdbx_seq_one_letter_code
_entity_poly.pdbx_strand_id
1 'polypeptide(L)'
;RFIESLKNKNIEVLLGTTVIDIQKKTDFDITLTSEKDGYQHLKSKAVIIASGCYERTRGAVQIPGERPKGIMPAGSAQRYLNMEGYLVGKRVFILGSGDIGLIMARRMTLEGAQVLGVAELMPYSNGLTRNIVQCLNDFDIPLYLSHTVTNIKGKDILEQITIQQVDDKFEPIPGTEKVFDVDTLLLSIGLIPDVGLFDSLQMKKSPVTKSAIVDQSLMTNVEGLFVCGNALHVHDLVDWVSKEGEKAGHYAKAFLLEKRQNEKDLKPITVGSHIRYIVPQLIDFNDLDEPIQCSFRVTKKMAQGTIKVIQNGQVIVQKKAKYIAPAEMENIVIRKEHFNSNQPIEICLEETL
;
A
#
# COMPACT_ATOMS: atom_id res chain seq x y z
N ARG A 1 -23.27 4.26 3.23
CA ARG A 1 -23.57 2.98 3.85
C ARG A 1 -22.84 2.83 5.20
N PHE A 2 -21.48 2.80 5.24
CA PHE A 2 -20.72 2.61 6.48
C PHE A 2 -20.97 3.73 7.52
N ILE A 3 -20.92 5.00 7.11
CA ILE A 3 -21.25 6.12 8.01
C ILE A 3 -22.66 6.00 8.58
N GLU A 4 -23.62 5.62 7.75
CA GLU A 4 -25.01 5.39 8.19
C GLU A 4 -25.11 4.26 9.22
N SER A 5 -24.32 3.20 9.08
CA SER A 5 -24.32 2.09 10.04
C SER A 5 -23.76 2.46 11.42
N LEU A 6 -23.07 3.60 11.55
CA LEU A 6 -22.60 4.13 12.85
C LEU A 6 -23.73 4.81 13.64
N LYS A 7 -24.78 5.29 12.95
CA LYS A 7 -25.94 5.87 13.63
C LYS A 7 -26.57 4.83 14.55
N ASN A 8 -26.96 5.27 15.72
CA ASN A 8 -27.56 4.41 16.77
C ASN A 8 -26.61 3.35 17.36
N LYS A 9 -25.29 3.48 17.14
CA LYS A 9 -24.26 2.72 17.84
C LYS A 9 -23.68 3.57 18.98
N ASN A 10 -23.27 2.92 20.06
CA ASN A 10 -22.54 3.59 21.13
C ASN A 10 -21.07 3.83 20.73
N ILE A 11 -20.88 4.66 19.68
CA ILE A 11 -19.58 5.01 19.11
C ILE A 11 -19.48 6.52 19.08
N GLU A 12 -18.48 7.06 19.74
CA GLU A 12 -18.13 8.47 19.66
C GLU A 12 -17.24 8.71 18.43
N VAL A 13 -17.58 9.72 17.63
CA VAL A 13 -16.81 10.12 16.45
C VAL A 13 -16.27 11.53 16.65
N LEU A 14 -14.96 11.66 16.81
CA LEU A 14 -14.27 12.92 17.01
C LEU A 14 -13.81 13.48 15.65
N LEU A 15 -14.64 14.34 15.04
CA LEU A 15 -14.30 15.02 13.80
C LEU A 15 -13.38 16.21 14.03
N GLY A 16 -12.55 16.56 13.05
CA GLY A 16 -11.58 17.67 13.16
C GLY A 16 -10.55 17.45 14.27
N THR A 17 -10.30 16.19 14.65
CA THR A 17 -9.42 15.80 15.74
C THR A 17 -8.28 14.96 15.22
N THR A 18 -7.06 15.27 15.65
CA THR A 18 -5.83 14.58 15.24
C THR A 18 -5.15 13.93 16.44
N VAL A 19 -4.77 12.67 16.31
CA VAL A 19 -3.88 12.00 17.27
C VAL A 19 -2.46 12.50 17.04
N ILE A 20 -1.82 13.03 18.09
CA ILE A 20 -0.47 13.61 18.00
C ILE A 20 0.58 12.82 18.78
N ASP A 21 0.17 12.01 19.76
CA ASP A 21 1.06 11.12 20.50
C ASP A 21 0.27 9.91 21.01
N ILE A 22 0.97 8.80 21.16
CA ILE A 22 0.44 7.57 21.74
C ILE A 22 1.55 6.86 22.51
N GLN A 23 1.25 6.46 23.73
CA GLN A 23 2.17 5.75 24.61
C GLN A 23 1.47 4.50 25.15
N LYS A 24 2.22 3.42 25.36
CA LYS A 24 1.74 2.19 26.01
C LYS A 24 2.35 2.11 27.42
N LYS A 25 1.48 2.08 28.41
CA LYS A 25 1.77 1.69 29.79
C LYS A 25 0.98 0.40 30.07
N THR A 26 0.15 0.35 31.09
CA THR A 26 -0.85 -0.72 31.21
C THR A 26 -1.90 -0.59 30.11
N ASP A 27 -2.47 0.60 29.96
CA ASP A 27 -3.36 1.00 28.87
C ASP A 27 -2.62 1.90 27.89
N PHE A 28 -3.22 2.21 26.73
CA PHE A 28 -2.75 3.23 25.83
C PHE A 28 -3.13 4.61 26.36
N ASP A 29 -2.17 5.50 26.51
CA ASP A 29 -2.36 6.94 26.74
C ASP A 29 -2.27 7.64 25.39
N ILE A 30 -3.36 8.25 24.94
CA ILE A 30 -3.49 8.84 23.59
C ILE A 30 -3.69 10.34 23.76
N THR A 31 -2.83 11.14 23.14
CA THR A 31 -2.95 12.60 23.11
C THR A 31 -3.57 13.04 21.79
N LEU A 32 -4.63 13.81 21.88
CA LEU A 32 -5.39 14.34 20.74
C LEU A 32 -5.28 15.86 20.70
N THR A 33 -5.48 16.44 19.53
CA THR A 33 -5.68 17.88 19.37
C THR A 33 -6.82 18.16 18.40
N SER A 34 -7.64 19.15 18.70
CA SER A 34 -8.67 19.68 17.81
C SER A 34 -8.71 21.20 17.91
N GLU A 35 -9.26 21.86 16.88
CA GLU A 35 -9.46 23.31 16.90
C GLU A 35 -10.46 23.73 17.99
N LYS A 36 -11.48 22.89 18.22
CA LYS A 36 -12.56 23.17 19.16
C LYS A 36 -12.15 22.96 20.62
N ASP A 37 -11.49 21.85 20.94
CA ASP A 37 -11.32 21.38 22.33
C ASP A 37 -9.84 21.42 22.78
N GLY A 38 -8.92 21.87 21.88
CA GLY A 38 -7.49 21.93 22.17
C GLY A 38 -6.86 20.55 22.39
N TYR A 39 -5.97 20.45 23.37
CA TYR A 39 -5.34 19.19 23.76
C TYR A 39 -6.25 18.37 24.66
N GLN A 40 -6.39 17.10 24.32
CA GLN A 40 -7.17 16.12 25.07
C GLN A 40 -6.36 14.84 25.29
N HIS A 41 -6.69 14.11 26.35
CA HIS A 41 -6.07 12.82 26.68
C HIS A 41 -7.15 11.75 26.81
N LEU A 42 -6.94 10.64 26.13
CA LEU A 42 -7.79 9.45 26.21
C LEU A 42 -6.98 8.25 26.68
N LYS A 43 -7.66 7.35 27.41
CA LYS A 43 -7.12 6.04 27.75
C LYS A 43 -7.88 4.96 27.01
N SER A 44 -7.17 3.99 26.47
CA SER A 44 -7.78 2.85 25.78
C SER A 44 -7.02 1.56 26.06
N LYS A 45 -7.77 0.46 26.20
CA LYS A 45 -7.18 -0.88 26.37
C LYS A 45 -6.73 -1.48 25.05
N ALA A 46 -7.37 -1.09 23.94
CA ALA A 46 -7.01 -1.54 22.60
C ALA A 46 -7.05 -0.36 21.62
N VAL A 47 -6.20 -0.40 20.60
CA VAL A 47 -6.13 0.60 19.52
C VAL A 47 -6.09 -0.11 18.18
N ILE A 48 -6.88 0.38 17.22
CA ILE A 48 -6.82 -0.05 15.83
C ILE A 48 -6.28 1.11 15.00
N ILE A 49 -5.14 0.90 14.34
CA ILE A 49 -4.55 1.86 13.40
C ILE A 49 -5.17 1.62 12.02
N ALA A 50 -5.89 2.61 11.51
CA ALA A 50 -6.49 2.61 10.17
C ALA A 50 -6.21 3.95 9.45
N SER A 51 -5.01 4.52 9.68
CA SER A 51 -4.56 5.84 9.21
C SER A 51 -4.35 5.91 7.68
N GLY A 52 -4.37 4.75 7.01
CA GLY A 52 -4.18 4.67 5.56
C GLY A 52 -2.71 4.78 5.16
N CYS A 53 -2.47 5.46 4.05
CA CYS A 53 -1.14 5.63 3.46
C CYS A 53 -1.02 7.01 2.82
N TYR A 54 0.20 7.45 2.57
CA TYR A 54 0.51 8.66 1.82
C TYR A 54 1.37 8.37 0.60
N GLU A 55 1.33 9.27 -0.38
CA GLU A 55 2.08 9.12 -1.62
C GLU A 55 3.57 9.45 -1.42
N ARG A 56 4.42 8.71 -2.11
CA ARG A 56 5.84 9.06 -2.19
C ARG A 56 6.02 10.37 -2.94
N THR A 57 6.81 11.25 -2.35
CA THR A 57 7.18 12.53 -2.95
C THR A 57 8.48 12.41 -3.76
N ARG A 58 8.82 13.46 -4.52
CA ARG A 58 10.11 13.59 -5.21
C ARG A 58 11.31 13.30 -4.28
N GLY A 59 11.26 13.79 -3.04
CA GLY A 59 12.32 13.60 -2.06
C GLY A 59 12.53 12.13 -1.67
N ALA A 60 11.48 11.33 -1.66
CA ALA A 60 11.55 9.91 -1.34
C ALA A 60 12.30 9.07 -2.38
N VAL A 61 12.36 9.52 -3.64
CA VAL A 61 13.05 8.85 -4.75
C VAL A 61 14.23 9.66 -5.30
N GLN A 62 14.54 10.81 -4.69
CA GLN A 62 15.69 11.66 -4.97
C GLN A 62 15.89 12.00 -6.46
N ILE A 63 14.80 12.33 -7.19
CA ILE A 63 14.88 12.71 -8.61
C ILE A 63 15.83 13.91 -8.76
N PRO A 64 16.88 13.81 -9.60
CA PRO A 64 17.88 14.86 -9.79
C PRO A 64 17.29 16.12 -10.43
N GLY A 65 18.07 17.22 -10.38
CA GLY A 65 17.77 18.48 -11.03
C GLY A 65 17.22 19.56 -10.12
N GLU A 66 16.72 20.64 -10.71
CA GLU A 66 16.21 21.83 -10.03
C GLU A 66 14.90 21.55 -9.29
N ARG A 67 14.46 22.46 -8.43
CA ARG A 67 13.26 22.28 -7.54
C ARG A 67 12.16 23.34 -7.82
N PRO A 68 11.66 23.44 -9.05
CA PRO A 68 10.58 24.35 -9.39
C PRO A 68 9.24 23.90 -8.80
N LYS A 69 8.23 24.77 -8.83
CA LYS A 69 6.81 24.43 -8.69
C LYS A 69 6.35 23.59 -9.89
N GLY A 70 5.22 22.86 -9.74
CA GLY A 70 4.66 22.02 -10.81
C GLY A 70 4.99 20.53 -10.66
N ILE A 71 5.67 20.12 -9.58
CA ILE A 71 5.95 18.71 -9.27
C ILE A 71 5.14 18.31 -8.05
N MET A 72 4.23 17.35 -8.22
CA MET A 72 3.36 16.90 -7.12
C MET A 72 2.95 15.44 -7.25
N PRO A 73 2.54 14.79 -6.15
CA PRO A 73 1.91 13.48 -6.20
C PRO A 73 0.62 13.48 -7.04
N ALA A 74 0.35 12.36 -7.71
CA ALA A 74 -0.80 12.22 -8.59
C ALA A 74 -2.14 12.32 -7.82
N GLY A 75 -2.22 11.80 -6.60
CA GLY A 75 -3.41 11.93 -5.75
C GLY A 75 -3.63 13.35 -5.25
N SER A 76 -2.58 14.14 -5.01
CA SER A 76 -2.73 15.56 -4.73
C SER A 76 -3.33 16.32 -5.92
N ALA A 77 -2.84 16.02 -7.14
CA ALA A 77 -3.42 16.57 -8.37
C ALA A 77 -4.89 16.14 -8.55
N GLN A 78 -5.20 14.89 -8.23
CA GLN A 78 -6.57 14.36 -8.26
C GLN A 78 -7.50 15.14 -7.33
N ARG A 79 -7.05 15.46 -6.13
CA ARG A 79 -7.81 16.26 -5.19
C ARG A 79 -8.09 17.66 -5.74
N TYR A 80 -7.04 18.37 -6.20
CA TYR A 80 -7.21 19.70 -6.77
C TYR A 80 -8.21 19.72 -7.93
N LEU A 81 -8.09 18.73 -8.82
CA LEU A 81 -8.96 18.66 -9.99
C LEU A 81 -10.41 18.29 -9.63
N ASN A 82 -10.59 17.25 -8.80
CA ASN A 82 -11.93 16.69 -8.54
C ASN A 82 -12.70 17.42 -7.44
N MET A 83 -12.00 17.98 -6.44
CA MET A 83 -12.63 18.62 -5.28
C MET A 83 -12.64 20.14 -5.37
N GLU A 84 -11.58 20.72 -5.91
CA GLU A 84 -11.39 22.18 -5.95
C GLU A 84 -11.63 22.76 -7.36
N GLY A 85 -11.72 21.90 -8.39
CA GLY A 85 -11.96 22.33 -9.77
C GLY A 85 -10.76 23.01 -10.44
N TYR A 86 -9.53 22.79 -9.93
CA TYR A 86 -8.31 23.38 -10.48
C TYR A 86 -7.56 22.41 -11.38
N LEU A 87 -7.31 22.82 -12.64
CA LEU A 87 -6.38 22.15 -13.51
C LEU A 87 -4.95 22.51 -13.10
N VAL A 88 -4.19 21.52 -12.63
CA VAL A 88 -2.85 21.72 -12.01
C VAL A 88 -1.74 22.02 -13.02
N GLY A 89 -2.00 21.84 -14.32
CA GLY A 89 -1.08 22.16 -15.40
C GLY A 89 -1.66 21.86 -16.78
N LYS A 90 -1.01 22.33 -17.83
CA LYS A 90 -1.44 22.18 -19.23
C LYS A 90 -0.63 21.20 -20.04
N ARG A 91 0.68 21.08 -19.74
CA ARG A 91 1.61 20.16 -20.40
C ARG A 91 2.18 19.22 -19.34
N VAL A 92 1.58 18.05 -19.25
CA VAL A 92 1.74 17.13 -18.12
C VAL A 92 2.57 15.92 -18.54
N PHE A 93 3.49 15.53 -17.70
CA PHE A 93 4.15 14.22 -17.76
C PHE A 93 3.91 13.46 -16.44
N ILE A 94 3.84 12.15 -16.50
CA ILE A 94 3.56 11.31 -15.32
C ILE A 94 4.70 10.33 -15.11
N LEU A 95 5.23 10.27 -13.90
CA LEU A 95 6.20 9.25 -13.49
C LEU A 95 5.51 8.20 -12.64
N GLY A 96 5.55 6.96 -13.10
CA GLY A 96 4.89 5.79 -12.52
C GLY A 96 3.56 5.46 -13.15
N SER A 97 3.37 4.21 -13.52
CA SER A 97 2.18 3.66 -14.18
C SER A 97 1.24 2.92 -13.22
N GLY A 98 1.24 3.29 -11.93
CA GLY A 98 0.22 2.84 -10.99
C GLY A 98 -1.18 3.38 -11.36
N ASP A 99 -2.24 2.76 -10.84
CA ASP A 99 -3.63 3.09 -11.22
C ASP A 99 -3.97 4.59 -11.07
N ILE A 100 -3.49 5.24 -10.02
CA ILE A 100 -3.73 6.68 -9.81
C ILE A 100 -3.09 7.49 -10.95
N GLY A 101 -1.86 7.16 -11.36
CA GLY A 101 -1.18 7.82 -12.47
C GLY A 101 -1.92 7.64 -13.79
N LEU A 102 -2.37 6.41 -14.09
CA LEU A 102 -3.14 6.10 -15.29
C LEU A 102 -4.48 6.84 -15.31
N ILE A 103 -5.22 6.81 -14.21
CA ILE A 103 -6.50 7.52 -14.07
C ILE A 103 -6.28 9.03 -14.23
N MET A 104 -5.21 9.58 -13.67
CA MET A 104 -4.90 11.00 -13.82
C MET A 104 -4.47 11.38 -15.25
N ALA A 105 -3.76 10.49 -15.96
CA ALA A 105 -3.47 10.70 -17.38
C ALA A 105 -4.75 10.94 -18.18
N ARG A 106 -5.73 10.04 -18.05
CA ARG A 106 -7.04 10.19 -18.67
C ARG A 106 -7.78 11.43 -18.17
N ARG A 107 -7.82 11.65 -16.86
CA ARG A 107 -8.60 12.75 -16.26
C ARG A 107 -8.07 14.12 -16.70
N MET A 108 -6.75 14.32 -16.65
CA MET A 108 -6.12 15.57 -17.09
C MET A 108 -6.39 15.85 -18.58
N THR A 109 -6.34 14.80 -19.43
CA THR A 109 -6.66 14.93 -20.86
C THR A 109 -8.12 15.36 -21.08
N LEU A 110 -9.06 14.77 -20.36
CA LEU A 110 -10.49 15.13 -20.45
C LEU A 110 -10.78 16.57 -20.01
N GLU A 111 -9.96 17.11 -19.11
CA GLU A 111 -10.07 18.51 -18.65
C GLU A 111 -9.24 19.49 -19.51
N GLY A 112 -8.70 19.03 -20.64
CA GLY A 112 -8.04 19.87 -21.64
C GLY A 112 -6.53 20.06 -21.45
N ALA A 113 -5.87 19.29 -20.57
CA ALA A 113 -4.41 19.23 -20.54
C ALA A 113 -3.87 18.30 -21.63
N GLN A 114 -2.67 18.58 -22.10
CA GLN A 114 -1.91 17.70 -22.96
C GLN A 114 -1.02 16.79 -22.09
N VAL A 115 -1.33 15.51 -22.00
CA VAL A 115 -0.47 14.52 -21.34
C VAL A 115 0.52 13.96 -22.36
N LEU A 116 1.82 14.27 -22.17
CA LEU A 116 2.88 13.95 -23.13
C LEU A 116 3.40 12.52 -23.00
N GLY A 117 3.14 11.88 -21.87
CA GLY A 117 3.50 10.48 -21.65
C GLY A 117 3.52 10.07 -20.19
N VAL A 118 3.67 8.78 -20.00
CA VAL A 118 3.86 8.11 -18.69
C VAL A 118 5.17 7.34 -18.75
N ALA A 119 6.07 7.54 -17.78
CA ALA A 119 7.28 6.74 -17.64
C ALA A 119 7.09 5.74 -16.48
N GLU A 120 7.55 4.51 -16.69
CA GLU A 120 7.52 3.43 -15.71
C GLU A 120 8.91 2.82 -15.59
N LEU A 121 9.42 2.75 -14.36
CA LEU A 121 10.73 2.19 -14.05
C LEU A 121 10.83 0.70 -14.40
N MET A 122 9.74 -0.03 -14.19
CA MET A 122 9.67 -1.47 -14.46
C MET A 122 9.48 -1.76 -15.96
N PRO A 123 9.88 -2.95 -16.46
CA PRO A 123 9.61 -3.36 -17.83
C PRO A 123 8.13 -3.73 -18.09
N TYR A 124 7.26 -3.44 -17.15
CA TYR A 124 5.81 -3.64 -17.21
C TYR A 124 5.08 -2.56 -16.41
N SER A 125 3.84 -2.26 -16.79
CA SER A 125 2.98 -1.35 -16.02
C SER A 125 2.58 -1.96 -14.68
N ASN A 126 2.56 -1.12 -13.65
CA ASN A 126 2.07 -1.45 -12.31
C ASN A 126 0.57 -1.16 -12.10
N GLY A 127 -0.14 -0.71 -13.12
CA GLY A 127 -1.59 -0.52 -13.09
C GLY A 127 -2.33 -1.71 -13.68
N LEU A 128 -3.63 -1.77 -13.40
CA LEU A 128 -4.53 -2.78 -13.93
C LEU A 128 -4.61 -2.68 -15.47
N THR A 129 -4.64 -3.80 -16.16
CA THR A 129 -4.67 -3.85 -17.64
C THR A 129 -5.80 -3.01 -18.24
N ARG A 130 -6.99 -3.03 -17.62
CA ARG A 130 -8.12 -2.19 -18.05
C ARG A 130 -7.80 -0.70 -18.02
N ASN A 131 -7.02 -0.24 -17.02
CA ASN A 131 -6.65 1.17 -16.89
C ASN A 131 -5.59 1.57 -17.92
N ILE A 132 -4.71 0.65 -18.33
CA ILE A 132 -3.78 0.90 -19.45
C ILE A 132 -4.58 1.18 -20.72
N VAL A 133 -5.56 0.32 -21.05
CA VAL A 133 -6.40 0.50 -22.24
C VAL A 133 -7.20 1.81 -22.14
N GLN A 134 -8.01 1.96 -21.09
CA GLN A 134 -8.97 3.05 -20.97
C GLN A 134 -8.35 4.42 -20.66
N CYS A 135 -7.14 4.46 -20.12
CA CYS A 135 -6.51 5.71 -19.70
C CYS A 135 -5.34 6.14 -20.58
N LEU A 136 -4.71 5.22 -21.29
CA LEU A 136 -3.59 5.54 -22.20
C LEU A 136 -3.92 5.25 -23.65
N ASN A 137 -4.29 4.01 -23.99
CA ASN A 137 -4.49 3.62 -25.39
C ASN A 137 -5.64 4.39 -26.05
N ASP A 138 -6.78 4.56 -25.35
CA ASP A 138 -7.95 5.30 -25.85
C ASP A 138 -7.66 6.81 -26.07
N PHE A 139 -6.55 7.33 -25.54
CA PHE A 139 -6.14 8.72 -25.65
C PHE A 139 -4.79 8.92 -26.34
N ASP A 140 -4.22 7.87 -26.95
CA ASP A 140 -2.92 7.89 -27.62
C ASP A 140 -1.78 8.42 -26.74
N ILE A 141 -1.84 8.19 -25.41
CA ILE A 141 -0.82 8.62 -24.46
C ILE A 141 0.31 7.59 -24.41
N PRO A 142 1.56 7.98 -24.75
CA PRO A 142 2.69 7.05 -24.78
C PRO A 142 3.05 6.52 -23.37
N LEU A 143 3.34 5.22 -23.27
CA LEU A 143 3.88 4.55 -22.08
C LEU A 143 5.33 4.15 -22.33
N TYR A 144 6.27 4.74 -21.58
CA TYR A 144 7.70 4.47 -21.63
C TYR A 144 8.07 3.49 -20.52
N LEU A 145 8.12 2.19 -20.82
CA LEU A 145 8.57 1.15 -19.88
C LEU A 145 10.09 1.13 -19.77
N SER A 146 10.61 0.70 -18.60
CA SER A 146 12.04 0.76 -18.27
C SER A 146 12.62 2.16 -18.42
N HIS A 147 11.86 3.20 -18.02
CA HIS A 147 12.31 4.59 -18.06
C HIS A 147 12.07 5.29 -16.72
N THR A 148 12.94 6.25 -16.40
CA THR A 148 12.77 7.12 -15.24
C THR A 148 13.13 8.56 -15.58
N VAL A 149 12.68 9.51 -14.73
CA VAL A 149 13.09 10.92 -14.84
C VAL A 149 14.50 11.08 -14.25
N THR A 150 15.43 11.53 -15.06
CA THR A 150 16.84 11.69 -14.69
C THR A 150 17.27 13.15 -14.53
N ASN A 151 16.47 14.10 -15.00
CA ASN A 151 16.75 15.52 -14.80
C ASN A 151 15.48 16.35 -14.83
N ILE A 152 15.48 17.43 -14.06
CA ILE A 152 14.41 18.43 -13.97
C ILE A 152 15.02 19.82 -14.13
N LYS A 153 14.43 20.65 -15.03
CA LYS A 153 14.81 22.04 -15.25
C LYS A 153 13.64 22.97 -15.01
N GLY A 154 13.91 24.12 -14.42
CA GLY A 154 12.97 25.20 -14.17
C GLY A 154 13.32 25.95 -12.89
N LYS A 155 13.35 27.26 -12.95
CA LYS A 155 13.73 28.09 -11.79
C LYS A 155 12.55 28.25 -10.82
N ASP A 156 11.48 28.90 -11.24
CA ASP A 156 10.28 29.14 -10.42
C ASP A 156 9.18 28.12 -10.70
N ILE A 157 9.01 27.75 -11.96
CA ILE A 157 8.07 26.75 -12.44
C ILE A 157 8.82 25.69 -13.24
N LEU A 158 8.23 24.51 -13.35
CA LEU A 158 8.77 23.44 -14.17
C LEU A 158 8.69 23.82 -15.65
N GLU A 159 9.81 23.68 -16.36
CA GLU A 159 9.95 24.00 -17.78
C GLU A 159 10.22 22.75 -18.60
N GLN A 160 11.03 21.82 -18.05
CA GLN A 160 11.48 20.67 -18.80
C GLN A 160 11.84 19.50 -17.89
N ILE A 161 11.59 18.29 -18.37
CA ILE A 161 12.13 17.05 -17.78
C ILE A 161 12.93 16.26 -18.82
N THR A 162 13.87 15.47 -18.34
CA THR A 162 14.55 14.44 -19.14
C THR A 162 14.20 13.07 -18.57
N ILE A 163 13.78 12.13 -19.43
CA ILE A 163 13.68 10.71 -19.06
C ILE A 163 14.79 9.92 -19.78
N GLN A 164 15.21 8.80 -19.18
CA GLN A 164 16.14 7.86 -19.77
C GLN A 164 15.66 6.43 -19.57
N GLN A 165 16.02 5.57 -20.50
CA GLN A 165 15.90 4.14 -20.31
C GLN A 165 16.84 3.69 -19.19
N VAL A 166 16.41 2.67 -18.42
CA VAL A 166 17.23 2.06 -17.37
C VAL A 166 17.54 0.60 -17.71
N ASP A 167 18.68 0.13 -17.21
CA ASP A 167 19.10 -1.26 -17.28
C ASP A 167 18.41 -2.14 -16.19
N ASP A 168 18.82 -3.41 -16.10
CA ASP A 168 18.28 -4.37 -15.11
C ASP A 168 18.64 -4.02 -13.65
N LYS A 169 19.59 -3.09 -13.45
CA LYS A 169 19.99 -2.54 -12.13
C LYS A 169 19.30 -1.21 -11.84
N PHE A 170 18.41 -0.77 -12.75
CA PHE A 170 17.74 0.52 -12.72
C PHE A 170 18.67 1.72 -12.87
N GLU A 171 19.86 1.52 -13.46
CA GLU A 171 20.79 2.61 -13.77
C GLU A 171 20.45 3.21 -15.14
N PRO A 172 20.46 4.56 -15.29
CA PRO A 172 20.17 5.21 -16.56
C PRO A 172 21.20 4.84 -17.65
N ILE A 173 20.71 4.49 -18.83
CA ILE A 173 21.53 4.14 -20.00
C ILE A 173 21.86 5.43 -20.76
N PRO A 174 23.16 5.82 -20.87
CA PRO A 174 23.59 7.00 -21.64
C PRO A 174 23.18 6.91 -23.10
N GLY A 175 22.78 8.06 -23.69
CA GLY A 175 22.36 8.13 -25.10
C GLY A 175 20.89 7.78 -25.35
N THR A 176 20.11 7.52 -24.29
CA THR A 176 18.67 7.21 -24.39
C THR A 176 17.78 8.38 -23.93
N GLU A 177 18.38 9.55 -23.72
CA GLU A 177 17.72 10.74 -23.22
C GLU A 177 16.57 11.17 -24.12
N LYS A 178 15.41 11.42 -23.52
CA LYS A 178 14.24 12.06 -24.16
C LYS A 178 13.84 13.26 -23.32
N VAL A 179 13.76 14.40 -23.97
CA VAL A 179 13.47 15.67 -23.33
C VAL A 179 12.04 16.07 -23.64
N PHE A 180 11.31 16.54 -22.61
CA PHE A 180 9.94 17.02 -22.71
C PHE A 180 9.79 18.39 -22.08
N ASP A 181 9.24 19.35 -22.84
CA ASP A 181 8.82 20.65 -22.32
C ASP A 181 7.49 20.47 -21.61
N VAL A 182 7.48 20.67 -20.30
CA VAL A 182 6.34 20.42 -19.41
C VAL A 182 6.24 21.49 -18.35
N ASP A 183 5.03 21.80 -17.92
CA ASP A 183 4.75 22.65 -16.76
C ASP A 183 4.39 21.84 -15.51
N THR A 184 4.11 20.54 -15.67
CA THR A 184 3.67 19.68 -14.59
C THR A 184 4.25 18.26 -14.69
N LEU A 185 4.82 17.78 -13.58
CA LEU A 185 5.24 16.40 -13.40
C LEU A 185 4.42 15.77 -12.25
N LEU A 186 3.56 14.82 -12.59
CA LEU A 186 2.81 14.04 -11.60
C LEU A 186 3.59 12.79 -11.21
N LEU A 187 3.63 12.52 -9.89
CA LEU A 187 4.33 11.38 -9.33
C LEU A 187 3.32 10.32 -8.88
N SER A 188 3.32 9.16 -9.53
CA SER A 188 2.56 7.95 -9.17
C SER A 188 3.50 6.81 -8.84
N ILE A 189 4.43 7.05 -7.91
CA ILE A 189 5.60 6.22 -7.61
C ILE A 189 5.44 5.36 -6.35
N GLY A 190 4.21 5.06 -6.01
CA GLY A 190 3.82 4.20 -4.91
C GLY A 190 3.43 4.93 -3.65
N LEU A 191 2.89 4.16 -2.72
CA LEU A 191 2.32 4.60 -1.46
C LEU A 191 3.15 4.07 -0.29
N ILE A 192 3.12 4.78 0.84
CA ILE A 192 3.79 4.41 2.09
C ILE A 192 2.72 4.34 3.18
N PRO A 193 2.57 3.21 3.90
CA PRO A 193 1.69 3.12 5.07
C PRO A 193 1.98 4.22 6.09
N ASP A 194 0.93 4.89 6.58
CA ASP A 194 1.06 5.99 7.53
C ASP A 194 1.02 5.49 8.97
N VAL A 195 2.17 4.99 9.42
CA VAL A 195 2.35 4.44 10.78
C VAL A 195 3.50 5.12 11.55
N GLY A 196 3.98 6.25 11.07
CA GLY A 196 5.12 6.96 11.68
C GLY A 196 4.84 7.45 13.12
N LEU A 197 3.61 7.88 13.39
CA LEU A 197 3.17 8.29 14.73
C LEU A 197 3.37 7.21 15.82
N PHE A 198 3.38 5.93 15.41
CA PHE A 198 3.44 4.80 16.34
C PHE A 198 4.87 4.26 16.57
N ASP A 199 5.90 4.98 16.14
CA ASP A 199 7.30 4.57 16.32
C ASP A 199 7.71 4.56 17.80
N SER A 200 7.14 5.44 18.62
CA SER A 200 7.31 5.47 20.09
C SER A 200 6.89 4.18 20.77
N LEU A 201 5.96 3.41 20.20
CA LEU A 201 5.49 2.13 20.72
C LEU A 201 6.45 0.96 20.44
N GLN A 202 7.56 1.18 19.74
CA GLN A 202 8.51 0.14 19.34
C GLN A 202 7.84 -1.01 18.57
N MET A 203 6.86 -0.65 17.74
CA MET A 203 6.17 -1.57 16.85
C MET A 203 7.16 -2.15 15.83
N LYS A 204 7.28 -3.47 15.76
CA LYS A 204 8.13 -4.14 14.76
C LYS A 204 7.57 -3.91 13.37
N LYS A 205 8.41 -3.45 12.45
CA LYS A 205 8.04 -3.14 11.06
C LYS A 205 8.69 -4.09 10.06
N SER A 206 7.92 -4.44 9.05
CA SER A 206 8.42 -5.14 7.88
C SER A 206 9.28 -4.21 7.02
N PRO A 207 10.50 -4.60 6.63
CA PRO A 207 11.34 -3.79 5.75
C PRO A 207 10.75 -3.61 4.34
N VAL A 208 9.83 -4.49 3.94
CA VAL A 208 9.21 -4.48 2.60
C VAL A 208 7.96 -3.61 2.57
N THR A 209 6.98 -3.87 3.46
CA THR A 209 5.74 -3.08 3.49
C THR A 209 5.90 -1.73 4.18
N LYS A 210 6.96 -1.54 4.97
CA LYS A 210 7.20 -0.36 5.82
C LYS A 210 6.16 -0.17 6.93
N SER A 211 5.33 -1.16 7.17
CA SER A 211 4.29 -1.20 8.21
C SER A 211 4.52 -2.33 9.21
N ALA A 212 3.57 -2.50 10.13
CA ALA A 212 3.63 -3.47 11.21
C ALA A 212 3.82 -4.91 10.72
N ILE A 213 4.56 -5.69 11.51
CA ILE A 213 4.51 -7.14 11.50
C ILE A 213 3.36 -7.56 12.40
N VAL A 214 2.41 -8.33 11.86
CA VAL A 214 1.19 -8.75 12.56
C VAL A 214 0.99 -10.26 12.51
N ASP A 215 0.24 -10.79 13.47
CA ASP A 215 -0.30 -12.15 13.44
C ASP A 215 -1.64 -12.21 12.68
N GLN A 216 -2.25 -13.39 12.62
CA GLN A 216 -3.53 -13.60 11.94
C GLN A 216 -4.69 -12.79 12.51
N SER A 217 -4.59 -12.29 13.73
CA SER A 217 -5.57 -11.40 14.34
C SER A 217 -5.37 -9.92 13.98
N LEU A 218 -4.36 -9.61 13.15
CA LEU A 218 -3.88 -8.26 12.83
C LEU A 218 -3.28 -7.51 14.02
N MET A 219 -2.95 -8.21 15.11
CA MET A 219 -2.28 -7.64 16.28
C MET A 219 -0.78 -7.60 16.06
N THR A 220 -0.17 -6.50 16.48
CA THR A 220 1.28 -6.28 16.42
C THR A 220 2.01 -6.98 17.58
N ASN A 221 3.32 -6.78 17.68
CA ASN A 221 4.07 -7.15 18.88
C ASN A 221 3.72 -6.31 20.12
N VAL A 222 2.96 -5.24 19.96
CA VAL A 222 2.45 -4.41 21.07
C VAL A 222 1.04 -4.90 21.40
N GLU A 223 0.88 -5.50 22.57
CA GLU A 223 -0.39 -6.08 23.00
C GLU A 223 -1.55 -5.08 22.97
N GLY A 224 -2.66 -5.46 22.34
CA GLY A 224 -3.83 -4.61 22.14
C GLY A 224 -3.70 -3.57 21.02
N LEU A 225 -2.59 -3.59 20.26
CA LEU A 225 -2.40 -2.72 19.09
C LEU A 225 -2.61 -3.50 17.80
N PHE A 226 -3.62 -3.11 17.03
CA PHE A 226 -4.00 -3.70 15.75
C PHE A 226 -3.76 -2.73 14.61
N VAL A 227 -3.45 -3.25 13.41
CA VAL A 227 -3.26 -2.42 12.21
C VAL A 227 -4.02 -3.05 11.07
N CYS A 228 -4.74 -2.24 10.27
CA CYS A 228 -5.51 -2.72 9.14
C CYS A 228 -5.57 -1.73 7.97
N GLY A 229 -6.05 -2.21 6.83
CA GLY A 229 -6.19 -1.41 5.61
C GLY A 229 -4.84 -0.94 5.06
N ASN A 230 -4.83 0.20 4.36
CA ASN A 230 -3.62 0.72 3.75
C ASN A 230 -2.53 1.15 4.76
N ALA A 231 -2.88 1.26 6.04
CA ALA A 231 -1.90 1.41 7.11
C ALA A 231 -1.08 0.12 7.35
N LEU A 232 -1.62 -1.06 7.02
CA LEU A 232 -0.92 -2.34 7.14
C LEU A 232 -0.18 -2.71 5.86
N HIS A 233 -0.88 -2.74 4.74
CA HIS A 233 -0.32 -2.89 3.39
C HIS A 233 -1.29 -2.31 2.35
N VAL A 234 -0.75 -1.83 1.23
CA VAL A 234 -1.56 -1.15 0.22
C VAL A 234 -2.44 -2.15 -0.54
N HIS A 235 -3.74 -1.95 -0.52
CA HIS A 235 -4.75 -2.75 -1.21
C HIS A 235 -5.12 -2.18 -2.58
N ASP A 236 -5.55 -3.06 -3.49
CA ASP A 236 -6.02 -2.68 -4.84
C ASP A 236 -7.51 -2.32 -4.84
N LEU A 237 -8.29 -2.91 -3.95
CA LEU A 237 -9.75 -2.76 -3.86
C LEU A 237 -10.19 -2.42 -2.45
N VAL A 238 -11.13 -1.48 -2.33
CA VAL A 238 -11.70 -1.05 -1.05
C VAL A 238 -12.46 -2.17 -0.32
N ASP A 239 -12.96 -3.15 -1.06
CA ASP A 239 -13.63 -4.33 -0.46
C ASP A 239 -12.69 -5.12 0.47
N TRP A 240 -11.42 -5.25 0.09
CA TRP A 240 -10.41 -5.90 0.93
C TRP A 240 -10.08 -5.07 2.17
N VAL A 241 -9.98 -3.74 2.02
CA VAL A 241 -9.78 -2.80 3.14
C VAL A 241 -10.93 -2.94 4.14
N SER A 242 -12.18 -3.01 3.66
CA SER A 242 -13.36 -3.15 4.51
C SER A 242 -13.35 -4.47 5.29
N LYS A 243 -13.06 -5.59 4.63
CA LYS A 243 -12.95 -6.91 5.28
C LYS A 243 -11.85 -6.96 6.33
N GLU A 244 -10.71 -6.33 6.05
CA GLU A 244 -9.60 -6.27 7.00
C GLU A 244 -9.94 -5.38 8.20
N GLY A 245 -10.67 -4.28 7.99
CA GLY A 245 -11.22 -3.45 9.07
C GLY A 245 -12.22 -4.20 9.94
N GLU A 246 -13.14 -4.96 9.34
CA GLU A 246 -14.08 -5.83 10.06
C GLU A 246 -13.33 -6.87 10.90
N LYS A 247 -12.31 -7.50 10.33
CA LYS A 247 -11.47 -8.48 11.01
C LYS A 247 -10.73 -7.85 12.21
N ALA A 248 -10.12 -6.67 12.03
CA ALA A 248 -9.45 -5.96 13.12
C ALA A 248 -10.40 -5.62 14.26
N GLY A 249 -11.63 -5.17 13.94
CA GLY A 249 -12.68 -4.90 14.92
C GLY A 249 -13.11 -6.14 15.67
N HIS A 250 -13.28 -7.28 14.98
CA HIS A 250 -13.62 -8.56 15.57
C HIS A 250 -12.57 -9.01 16.61
N TYR A 251 -11.29 -9.00 16.22
CA TYR A 251 -10.21 -9.44 17.10
C TYR A 251 -9.90 -8.45 18.23
N ALA A 252 -10.07 -7.15 18.01
CA ALA A 252 -9.97 -6.16 19.08
C ALA A 252 -11.09 -6.36 20.14
N LYS A 253 -12.31 -6.69 19.71
CA LYS A 253 -13.40 -7.05 20.61
C LYS A 253 -13.08 -8.32 21.40
N ALA A 254 -12.61 -9.39 20.73
CA ALA A 254 -12.23 -10.64 21.39
C ALA A 254 -11.12 -10.39 22.43
N PHE A 255 -10.11 -9.60 22.09
CA PHE A 255 -9.04 -9.19 23.01
C PHE A 255 -9.58 -8.49 24.28
N LEU A 256 -10.58 -7.63 24.14
CA LEU A 256 -11.17 -6.89 25.28
C LEU A 256 -12.08 -7.77 26.16
N LEU A 257 -12.76 -8.75 25.58
CA LEU A 257 -13.69 -9.62 26.30
C LEU A 257 -13.01 -10.82 26.93
N GLU A 258 -12.07 -11.39 26.20
CA GLU A 258 -11.27 -12.51 26.66
C GLU A 258 -10.05 -11.94 27.38
N LYS A 259 -9.94 -12.17 28.69
CA LYS A 259 -8.66 -12.05 29.39
C LYS A 259 -7.76 -13.19 28.84
N ARG A 260 -7.25 -13.03 27.62
CA ARG A 260 -6.31 -13.99 27.02
C ARG A 260 -5.04 -14.01 27.86
N GLN A 261 -4.98 -14.94 28.79
CA GLN A 261 -3.79 -15.28 29.59
C GLN A 261 -2.94 -16.35 28.89
N ASN A 262 -3.31 -16.77 27.68
CA ASN A 262 -2.56 -17.81 26.99
C ASN A 262 -1.34 -17.18 26.31
N GLU A 263 -0.17 -17.72 26.65
CA GLU A 263 1.08 -17.43 25.95
C GLU A 263 0.91 -17.74 24.46
N LYS A 264 1.28 -16.77 23.59
CA LYS A 264 1.19 -16.95 22.14
C LYS A 264 2.28 -17.89 21.64
N ASP A 265 1.93 -18.86 20.80
CA ASP A 265 2.88 -19.68 20.04
C ASP A 265 3.07 -19.12 18.62
N LEU A 266 3.76 -17.97 18.53
CA LEU A 266 3.98 -17.25 17.27
C LEU A 266 5.07 -17.91 16.44
N LYS A 267 4.74 -18.31 15.22
CA LYS A 267 5.69 -18.79 14.21
C LYS A 267 5.65 -17.90 12.96
N PRO A 268 6.79 -17.68 12.30
CA PRO A 268 6.84 -16.87 11.08
C PRO A 268 6.22 -17.61 9.89
N ILE A 269 5.63 -16.80 8.99
CA ILE A 269 5.34 -17.18 7.61
C ILE A 269 6.50 -16.69 6.77
N THR A 270 7.24 -17.61 6.17
CA THR A 270 8.40 -17.29 5.33
C THR A 270 7.99 -17.06 3.89
N VAL A 271 8.68 -16.11 3.25
CA VAL A 271 8.48 -15.76 1.85
C VAL A 271 9.32 -16.66 0.98
N GLY A 272 8.67 -17.48 0.14
CA GLY A 272 9.32 -18.36 -0.82
C GLY A 272 9.47 -17.72 -2.21
N SER A 273 9.71 -18.58 -3.21
CA SER A 273 9.96 -18.14 -4.59
C SER A 273 8.82 -17.28 -5.15
N HIS A 274 9.19 -16.23 -5.89
CA HIS A 274 8.30 -15.31 -6.62
C HIS A 274 7.28 -14.54 -5.78
N ILE A 275 7.44 -14.48 -4.46
CA ILE A 275 6.64 -13.67 -3.55
C ILE A 275 7.48 -12.52 -3.01
N ARG A 276 6.91 -11.33 -2.92
CA ARG A 276 7.57 -10.12 -2.45
C ARG A 276 7.40 -9.92 -0.94
N TYR A 277 6.20 -10.13 -0.43
CA TYR A 277 5.83 -10.05 0.99
C TYR A 277 4.52 -10.79 1.24
N ILE A 278 4.25 -11.12 2.48
CA ILE A 278 3.03 -11.79 2.95
C ILE A 278 2.49 -11.06 4.17
N VAL A 279 1.16 -10.98 4.30
CA VAL A 279 0.43 -10.50 5.47
C VAL A 279 -0.69 -11.49 5.79
N PRO A 280 -0.80 -11.99 7.05
CA PRO A 280 0.06 -11.74 8.20
C PRO A 280 1.45 -12.35 8.02
N GLN A 281 2.42 -11.88 8.81
CA GLN A 281 3.78 -12.42 8.82
C GLN A 281 3.99 -13.49 9.88
N LEU A 282 3.09 -13.57 10.85
CA LEU A 282 3.14 -14.50 11.97
C LEU A 282 1.84 -15.30 12.07
N ILE A 283 1.94 -16.52 12.60
CA ILE A 283 0.79 -17.35 12.98
C ILE A 283 0.92 -17.67 14.46
N ASP A 284 -0.14 -17.44 15.21
CA ASP A 284 -0.30 -17.94 16.56
C ASP A 284 -0.99 -19.29 16.51
N PHE A 285 -0.25 -20.37 16.80
CA PHE A 285 -0.77 -21.73 16.77
C PHE A 285 -1.72 -22.05 17.95
N ASN A 286 -1.77 -21.17 18.95
CA ASN A 286 -2.75 -21.27 20.03
C ASN A 286 -4.11 -20.64 19.68
N ASP A 287 -4.23 -20.00 18.48
CA ASP A 287 -5.45 -19.34 18.01
C ASP A 287 -5.70 -19.68 16.53
N LEU A 288 -6.13 -20.90 16.25
CA LEU A 288 -6.45 -21.40 14.90
C LEU A 288 -7.96 -21.65 14.71
N ASP A 289 -8.81 -20.96 15.43
CA ASP A 289 -10.27 -21.19 15.37
C ASP A 289 -10.88 -20.64 14.08
N GLU A 290 -10.29 -19.56 13.53
CA GLU A 290 -10.71 -18.95 12.27
C GLU A 290 -9.71 -19.27 11.14
N PRO A 291 -10.17 -19.40 9.88
CA PRO A 291 -9.28 -19.56 8.74
C PRO A 291 -8.32 -18.36 8.59
N ILE A 292 -7.04 -18.66 8.34
CA ILE A 292 -6.01 -17.65 8.11
C ILE A 292 -6.00 -17.29 6.63
N GLN A 293 -6.42 -16.08 6.30
CA GLN A 293 -6.23 -15.52 4.96
C GLN A 293 -4.87 -14.84 4.89
N CYS A 294 -3.98 -15.39 4.06
CA CYS A 294 -2.70 -14.78 3.74
C CYS A 294 -2.82 -14.00 2.42
N SER A 295 -2.53 -12.70 2.47
CA SER A 295 -2.50 -11.81 1.30
C SER A 295 -1.06 -11.48 0.95
N PHE A 296 -0.70 -11.45 -0.35
CA PHE A 296 0.67 -11.24 -0.77
C PHE A 296 0.76 -10.66 -2.17
N ARG A 297 1.93 -10.09 -2.50
CA ARG A 297 2.25 -9.66 -3.86
C ARG A 297 3.37 -10.50 -4.43
N VAL A 298 3.32 -10.71 -5.73
CA VAL A 298 4.32 -11.46 -6.47
C VAL A 298 5.42 -10.55 -7.02
N THR A 299 6.53 -11.15 -7.48
CA THR A 299 7.69 -10.41 -8.01
C THR A 299 7.73 -10.31 -9.52
N LYS A 300 6.98 -11.16 -10.25
CA LYS A 300 6.93 -11.18 -11.73
C LYS A 300 5.54 -11.50 -12.25
N LYS A 301 5.26 -11.14 -13.51
CA LYS A 301 4.05 -11.57 -14.23
C LYS A 301 4.15 -13.01 -14.62
N MET A 302 3.03 -13.76 -14.49
CA MET A 302 2.89 -15.15 -14.93
C MET A 302 1.51 -15.36 -15.54
N ALA A 303 1.45 -16.07 -16.65
CA ALA A 303 0.16 -16.45 -17.26
C ALA A 303 -0.60 -17.44 -16.38
N GLN A 304 0.12 -18.41 -15.80
CA GLN A 304 -0.41 -19.41 -14.88
C GLN A 304 0.64 -19.76 -13.82
N GLY A 305 0.19 -20.08 -12.63
CA GLY A 305 1.05 -20.50 -11.53
C GLY A 305 0.29 -21.27 -10.47
N THR A 306 1.03 -21.96 -9.61
CA THR A 306 0.50 -22.65 -8.45
C THR A 306 1.08 -22.04 -7.18
N ILE A 307 0.21 -21.46 -6.38
CA ILE A 307 0.53 -20.97 -5.02
C ILE A 307 0.56 -22.19 -4.12
N LYS A 308 1.65 -22.37 -3.37
CA LYS A 308 1.83 -23.48 -2.44
C LYS A 308 2.12 -22.97 -1.04
N VAL A 309 1.56 -23.64 -0.04
CA VAL A 309 1.92 -23.50 1.37
C VAL A 309 2.67 -24.77 1.76
N ILE A 310 3.87 -24.60 2.26
CA ILE A 310 4.78 -25.69 2.60
C ILE A 310 5.04 -25.67 4.10
N GLN A 311 4.93 -26.83 4.74
CA GLN A 311 5.32 -27.05 6.14
C GLN A 311 6.16 -28.30 6.24
N ASN A 312 7.33 -28.24 6.91
CA ASN A 312 8.26 -29.36 7.01
C ASN A 312 8.61 -30.00 5.66
N GLY A 313 8.75 -29.21 4.60
CA GLY A 313 9.05 -29.69 3.24
C GLY A 313 7.87 -30.34 2.51
N GLN A 314 6.68 -30.38 3.11
CA GLN A 314 5.47 -30.94 2.50
C GLN A 314 4.48 -29.84 2.11
N VAL A 315 3.86 -29.96 0.95
CA VAL A 315 2.78 -29.06 0.51
C VAL A 315 1.50 -29.39 1.29
N ILE A 316 1.06 -28.46 2.12
CA ILE A 316 -0.16 -28.62 2.95
C ILE A 316 -1.39 -27.93 2.31
N VAL A 317 -1.18 -26.89 1.49
CA VAL A 317 -2.24 -26.25 0.71
C VAL A 317 -1.69 -25.85 -0.65
N GLN A 318 -2.50 -25.95 -1.70
CA GLN A 318 -2.16 -25.42 -3.01
C GLN A 318 -3.36 -24.80 -3.73
N LYS A 319 -3.12 -23.75 -4.51
CA LYS A 319 -4.13 -23.03 -5.29
C LYS A 319 -3.56 -22.68 -6.66
N LYS A 320 -4.24 -23.07 -7.74
CA LYS A 320 -3.90 -22.59 -9.10
C LYS A 320 -4.39 -21.16 -9.29
N ALA A 321 -3.58 -20.34 -9.89
CA ALA A 321 -3.90 -18.96 -10.22
C ALA A 321 -3.53 -18.67 -11.70
N LYS A 322 -4.25 -17.70 -12.30
CA LYS A 322 -4.05 -17.27 -13.70
C LYS A 322 -3.92 -15.75 -13.72
N TYR A 323 -3.21 -15.25 -14.73
CA TYR A 323 -3.01 -13.80 -14.94
C TYR A 323 -2.39 -13.08 -13.74
N ILE A 324 -1.45 -13.74 -13.11
CA ILE A 324 -0.77 -13.27 -11.90
C ILE A 324 0.11 -12.07 -12.24
N ALA A 325 0.00 -10.98 -11.49
CA ALA A 325 0.77 -9.75 -11.73
C ALA A 325 1.23 -9.09 -10.42
N PRO A 326 2.42 -8.45 -10.39
CA PRO A 326 2.89 -7.71 -9.20
C PRO A 326 1.96 -6.59 -8.75
N ALA A 327 1.18 -6.02 -9.67
CA ALA A 327 0.19 -4.99 -9.39
C ALA A 327 -1.04 -5.50 -8.65
N GLU A 328 -1.34 -6.81 -8.73
CA GLU A 328 -2.53 -7.42 -8.16
C GLU A 328 -2.18 -8.22 -6.90
N MET A 329 -3.04 -8.12 -5.89
CA MET A 329 -2.85 -8.84 -4.64
C MET A 329 -3.42 -10.24 -4.75
N GLU A 330 -2.58 -11.24 -4.51
CA GLU A 330 -2.99 -12.64 -4.41
C GLU A 330 -3.32 -13.01 -2.97
N ASN A 331 -4.10 -14.07 -2.82
CA ASN A 331 -4.43 -14.60 -1.50
C ASN A 331 -4.53 -16.13 -1.50
N ILE A 332 -4.27 -16.70 -0.32
CA ILE A 332 -4.50 -18.12 -0.03
C ILE A 332 -5.07 -18.25 1.38
N VAL A 333 -5.98 -19.21 1.57
CA VAL A 333 -6.62 -19.47 2.86
C VAL A 333 -6.09 -20.77 3.45
N ILE A 334 -5.66 -20.71 4.69
CA ILE A 334 -5.15 -21.85 5.45
C ILE A 334 -6.11 -22.10 6.61
N ARG A 335 -6.53 -23.35 6.81
CA ARG A 335 -7.39 -23.76 7.91
C ARG A 335 -6.61 -24.64 8.88
N LYS A 336 -7.12 -24.75 10.10
CA LYS A 336 -6.50 -25.55 11.17
C LYS A 336 -6.17 -26.99 10.74
N GLU A 337 -7.09 -27.62 10.01
CA GLU A 337 -6.93 -28.99 9.53
C GLU A 337 -5.81 -29.20 8.48
N HIS A 338 -5.30 -28.11 7.90
CA HIS A 338 -4.18 -28.20 6.95
C HIS A 338 -2.83 -28.36 7.65
N PHE A 339 -2.68 -27.86 8.87
CA PHE A 339 -1.41 -27.92 9.59
C PHE A 339 -1.10 -29.34 10.09
N ASN A 340 0.12 -29.79 9.89
CA ASN A 340 0.61 -31.07 10.38
C ASN A 340 1.49 -30.94 11.64
N SER A 341 1.82 -29.71 12.03
CA SER A 341 2.63 -29.38 13.22
C SER A 341 2.53 -27.90 13.57
N ASN A 342 3.10 -27.50 14.71
CA ASN A 342 3.25 -26.08 15.10
C ASN A 342 4.59 -25.48 14.60
N GLN A 343 5.06 -25.87 13.41
CA GLN A 343 6.28 -25.34 12.81
C GLN A 343 5.97 -24.21 11.82
N PRO A 344 6.95 -23.34 11.53
CA PRO A 344 6.81 -22.30 10.51
C PRO A 344 6.33 -22.86 9.17
N ILE A 345 5.65 -22.01 8.41
CA ILE A 345 5.26 -22.32 7.02
C ILE A 345 5.99 -21.40 6.05
N GLU A 346 6.12 -21.88 4.82
CA GLU A 346 6.57 -21.10 3.67
C GLU A 346 5.44 -20.98 2.65
N ILE A 347 5.25 -19.79 2.08
CA ILE A 347 4.35 -19.59 0.94
C ILE A 347 5.20 -19.25 -0.27
N CYS A 348 5.03 -19.99 -1.35
CA CYS A 348 5.74 -19.78 -2.61
C CYS A 348 4.79 -19.84 -3.80
N LEU A 349 5.25 -19.32 -4.93
CA LEU A 349 4.56 -19.39 -6.21
C LEU A 349 5.48 -20.06 -7.22
N GLU A 350 4.97 -21.12 -7.87
CA GLU A 350 5.65 -21.81 -8.94
C GLU A 350 4.93 -21.54 -10.26
N GLU A 351 5.69 -21.21 -11.30
CA GLU A 351 5.15 -21.06 -12.65
C GLU A 351 4.72 -22.42 -13.20
N THR A 352 3.52 -22.48 -13.75
CA THR A 352 3.03 -23.68 -14.44
C THR A 352 3.19 -23.48 -15.94
N LEU A 353 4.01 -24.32 -16.57
CA LEU A 353 4.25 -24.32 -18.01
C LEU A 353 2.99 -24.73 -18.78
#